data_1980560eaffa6d53cde77c983d635646
#
_entry.id   1980560eaffa6d53cde77c983d635646
#
_cell.length_a   1.000
_cell.length_b   1.000
_cell.length_c   1.000
_cell.angle_alpha   90.00
_cell.angle_beta   90.00
_cell.angle_gamma   90.00
#
_symmetry.space_group_name_H-M   'P 1'
#
loop_
_entity.id
_entity.type
_entity.pdbx_description
1 polymer ?
#
loop_
_entity_poly.entity_id
_entity_poly.type
_entity_poly.pdbx_seq_one_letter_code
_entity_poly.pdbx_strand_id
1 'polypeptide(L)'
;MRKTKIICTIGPASEKEEVLTAMCQAGMNVARLNFSHGSHTEHKKKIELIKAVREKLNLPIAIMLDTKGPEYRIGTFEHEKITLVAGDRFVFTTEDVQGDQNRVSVNYKDLVKNLSTGDRILVNNGLVVLEVETLLEKEAVCRVITGGTLSNRKSMSFPNKVMSGPYLSERDKQDLLFGIEQDVDFIAASFVSKREDLEELHAFLDANGGSKIDIIAKIENRSGVDNIDGICELCEGIMIARGDLGVEIPFVEVPSVQKYLISKCRLLGKRVITATEMLESMIYNPRPTRAEISDVANAVYDGSSAIMLSGESAAGQYPVEAVKVMAEVAAFTEAQTSYKERFFTAEFKIHNTLDAISHATCSMAIDVDAKGIVVCSVSGKTAMMVSRFRCPVPIIGMTTDPKVWRKLALSWGVYPAMSDEFTSMDVMFYHAIRVAKECLDLSPCDRVVLTGGPINGKSGNTNTIKVEEI
;
A
#
# COMPACT_ATOMS: atom_id res chain seq x y z
N MET A 1 15.79 -16.09 1.43
CA MET A 1 14.39 -15.64 1.69
C MET A 1 14.33 -14.12 1.55
N ARG A 2 13.53 -13.57 0.60
CA ARG A 2 13.40 -12.11 0.36
C ARG A 2 12.50 -11.47 1.41
N LYS A 3 12.93 -10.37 2.03
CA LYS A 3 12.22 -9.67 3.12
C LYS A 3 11.20 -8.66 2.63
N THR A 4 11.52 -7.84 1.60
CA THR A 4 10.63 -6.85 0.99
C THR A 4 9.53 -7.56 0.18
N LYS A 5 8.28 -7.20 0.38
CA LYS A 5 7.12 -7.85 -0.24
C LYS A 5 6.82 -7.24 -1.61
N ILE A 6 6.12 -8.00 -2.46
CA ILE A 6 5.72 -7.54 -3.80
C ILE A 6 4.21 -7.57 -3.91
N ILE A 7 3.65 -6.44 -4.32
CA ILE A 7 2.24 -6.28 -4.66
C ILE A 7 2.13 -6.20 -6.18
N CYS A 8 1.21 -6.95 -6.77
CA CYS A 8 0.96 -6.88 -8.21
C CYS A 8 -0.50 -6.51 -8.47
N THR A 9 -0.73 -5.55 -9.34
CA THR A 9 -2.07 -5.22 -9.81
C THR A 9 -2.53 -6.27 -10.82
N ILE A 10 -3.71 -6.84 -10.59
CA ILE A 10 -4.28 -7.89 -11.44
C ILE A 10 -5.20 -7.24 -12.47
N GLY A 11 -4.93 -7.50 -13.74
CA GLY A 11 -5.67 -6.98 -14.88
C GLY A 11 -5.60 -7.92 -16.08
N PRO A 12 -5.94 -7.45 -17.28
CA PRO A 12 -6.04 -8.29 -18.48
C PRO A 12 -4.80 -9.14 -18.80
N ALA A 13 -3.60 -8.66 -18.44
CA ALA A 13 -2.35 -9.39 -18.68
C ALA A 13 -2.12 -10.54 -17.67
N SER A 14 -2.77 -10.51 -16.51
CA SER A 14 -2.52 -11.42 -15.38
C SER A 14 -3.75 -12.20 -14.89
N GLU A 15 -4.87 -12.16 -15.62
CA GLU A 15 -6.12 -12.85 -15.25
C GLU A 15 -6.24 -14.30 -15.77
N LYS A 16 -5.17 -14.85 -16.37
CA LYS A 16 -5.10 -16.27 -16.71
C LYS A 16 -4.45 -17.07 -15.60
N GLU A 17 -4.97 -18.28 -15.30
CA GLU A 17 -4.48 -19.11 -14.20
C GLU A 17 -2.98 -19.39 -14.30
N GLU A 18 -2.47 -19.69 -15.49
CA GLU A 18 -1.06 -20.00 -15.71
C GLU A 18 -0.16 -18.79 -15.40
N VAL A 19 -0.57 -17.60 -15.85
CA VAL A 19 0.18 -16.35 -15.61
C VAL A 19 0.15 -16.00 -14.13
N LEU A 20 -1.02 -16.04 -13.51
CA LEU A 20 -1.17 -15.73 -12.09
C LEU A 20 -0.38 -16.72 -11.21
N THR A 21 -0.42 -18.01 -11.53
CA THR A 21 0.38 -19.05 -10.88
C THR A 21 1.88 -18.74 -10.99
N ALA A 22 2.35 -18.38 -12.20
CA ALA A 22 3.75 -18.04 -12.42
C ALA A 22 4.16 -16.76 -11.67
N MET A 23 3.29 -15.75 -11.57
CA MET A 23 3.55 -14.55 -10.77
C MET A 23 3.64 -14.86 -9.27
N CYS A 24 2.76 -15.73 -8.73
CA CYS A 24 2.85 -16.19 -7.35
C CYS A 24 4.20 -16.88 -7.08
N GLN A 25 4.61 -17.79 -7.96
CA GLN A 25 5.87 -18.52 -7.88
C GLN A 25 7.10 -17.60 -8.05
N ALA A 26 6.98 -16.54 -8.86
CA ALA A 26 8.01 -15.51 -9.04
C ALA A 26 8.16 -14.60 -7.81
N GLY A 27 7.20 -14.63 -6.87
CA GLY A 27 7.32 -13.94 -5.59
C GLY A 27 6.27 -12.87 -5.30
N MET A 28 5.15 -12.84 -5.99
CA MET A 28 4.00 -12.00 -5.61
C MET A 28 3.49 -12.41 -4.23
N ASN A 29 3.23 -11.41 -3.38
CA ASN A 29 2.71 -11.60 -2.02
C ASN A 29 1.27 -11.10 -1.87
N VAL A 30 0.89 -10.06 -2.62
CA VAL A 30 -0.42 -9.44 -2.56
C VAL A 30 -0.94 -9.17 -3.98
N ALA A 31 -2.17 -9.57 -4.23
CA ALA A 31 -2.90 -9.26 -5.45
C ALA A 31 -3.75 -8.01 -5.23
N ARG A 32 -3.43 -6.90 -5.92
CA ARG A 32 -4.18 -5.65 -5.88
C ARG A 32 -5.24 -5.61 -6.99
N LEU A 33 -6.44 -5.21 -6.63
CA LEU A 33 -7.56 -4.98 -7.55
C LEU A 33 -7.92 -3.50 -7.55
N ASN A 34 -7.76 -2.82 -8.67
CA ASN A 34 -8.04 -1.39 -8.80
C ASN A 34 -9.52 -1.17 -9.17
N PHE A 35 -10.32 -0.69 -8.23
CA PHE A 35 -11.75 -0.44 -8.39
C PHE A 35 -12.08 0.89 -9.10
N SER A 36 -11.06 1.66 -9.49
CA SER A 36 -11.28 2.77 -10.44
C SER A 36 -11.74 2.27 -11.81
N HIS A 37 -11.43 1.00 -12.14
CA HIS A 37 -11.74 0.35 -13.41
C HIS A 37 -12.45 -0.99 -13.18
N GLY A 38 -13.25 -1.38 -14.17
CA GLY A 38 -13.95 -2.66 -14.16
C GLY A 38 -15.26 -2.64 -13.36
N SER A 39 -15.99 -3.74 -13.43
CA SER A 39 -17.23 -4.00 -12.71
C SER A 39 -17.04 -4.99 -11.57
N HIS A 40 -17.96 -5.03 -10.60
CA HIS A 40 -17.96 -6.03 -9.53
C HIS A 40 -17.94 -7.46 -10.06
N THR A 41 -18.62 -7.73 -11.18
CA THR A 41 -18.63 -9.05 -11.83
C THR A 41 -17.24 -9.47 -12.33
N GLU A 42 -16.49 -8.54 -12.92
CA GLU A 42 -15.12 -8.79 -13.39
C GLU A 42 -14.17 -8.98 -12.19
N HIS A 43 -14.29 -8.13 -11.15
CA HIS A 43 -13.50 -8.26 -9.94
C HIS A 43 -13.78 -9.57 -9.20
N LYS A 44 -15.04 -10.03 -9.15
CA LYS A 44 -15.41 -11.31 -8.55
C LYS A 44 -14.68 -12.48 -9.21
N LYS A 45 -14.65 -12.53 -10.54
CA LYS A 45 -13.93 -13.58 -11.27
C LYS A 45 -12.43 -13.59 -10.96
N LYS A 46 -11.81 -12.40 -10.87
CA LYS A 46 -10.40 -12.27 -10.50
C LYS A 46 -10.15 -12.74 -9.07
N ILE A 47 -11.02 -12.38 -8.13
CA ILE A 47 -10.93 -12.81 -6.72
C ILE A 47 -11.06 -14.34 -6.60
N GLU A 48 -12.02 -14.94 -7.30
CA GLU A 48 -12.20 -16.39 -7.33
C GLU A 48 -10.96 -17.10 -7.89
N LEU A 49 -10.38 -16.58 -8.96
CA LEU A 49 -9.14 -17.11 -9.52
C LEU A 49 -7.96 -16.98 -8.55
N ILE A 50 -7.78 -15.82 -7.90
CA ILE A 50 -6.72 -15.63 -6.90
C ILE A 50 -6.88 -16.61 -5.75
N LYS A 51 -8.12 -16.82 -5.26
CA LYS A 51 -8.42 -17.79 -4.18
C LYS A 51 -8.07 -19.20 -4.61
N ALA A 52 -8.46 -19.64 -5.80
CA ALA A 52 -8.15 -20.96 -6.33
C ALA A 52 -6.63 -21.19 -6.48
N VAL A 53 -5.91 -20.22 -7.04
CA VAL A 53 -4.46 -20.33 -7.23
C VAL A 53 -3.71 -20.37 -5.89
N ARG A 54 -4.06 -19.50 -4.91
CA ARG A 54 -3.39 -19.51 -3.60
C ARG A 54 -3.63 -20.81 -2.83
N GLU A 55 -4.82 -21.40 -2.92
CA GLU A 55 -5.13 -22.70 -2.32
C GLU A 55 -4.32 -23.83 -2.97
N LYS A 56 -4.29 -23.87 -4.31
CA LYS A 56 -3.51 -24.85 -5.08
C LYS A 56 -2.01 -24.79 -4.74
N LEU A 57 -1.47 -23.59 -4.52
CA LEU A 57 -0.05 -23.38 -4.21
C LEU A 57 0.26 -23.43 -2.71
N ASN A 58 -0.75 -23.45 -1.85
CA ASN A 58 -0.64 -23.29 -0.40
C ASN A 58 0.20 -22.04 -0.02
N LEU A 59 -0.10 -20.89 -0.64
CA LEU A 59 0.61 -19.63 -0.42
C LEU A 59 -0.32 -18.58 0.21
N PRO A 60 0.19 -17.73 1.13
CA PRO A 60 -0.58 -16.68 1.80
C PRO A 60 -0.76 -15.44 0.90
N ILE A 61 -1.28 -15.62 -0.31
CA ILE A 61 -1.53 -14.50 -1.21
C ILE A 61 -2.72 -13.69 -0.69
N ALA A 62 -2.45 -12.47 -0.25
CA ALA A 62 -3.49 -11.56 0.22
C ALA A 62 -4.17 -10.82 -0.95
N ILE A 63 -5.42 -10.40 -0.72
CA ILE A 63 -6.20 -9.62 -1.69
C ILE A 63 -6.36 -8.20 -1.16
N MET A 64 -5.99 -7.22 -1.98
CA MET A 64 -6.11 -5.80 -1.68
C MET A 64 -7.11 -5.14 -2.65
N LEU A 65 -8.20 -4.59 -2.09
CA LEU A 65 -9.13 -3.74 -2.81
C LEU A 65 -8.62 -2.30 -2.75
N ASP A 66 -8.34 -1.69 -3.89
CA ASP A 66 -7.92 -0.30 -3.99
C ASP A 66 -9.11 0.55 -4.45
N THR A 67 -9.60 1.42 -3.57
CA THR A 67 -10.80 2.24 -3.79
C THR A 67 -10.53 3.32 -4.82
N LYS A 68 -11.61 3.81 -5.42
CA LYS A 68 -11.52 4.96 -6.32
C LYS A 68 -11.23 6.26 -5.57
N GLY A 69 -11.85 6.43 -4.42
CA GLY A 69 -11.76 7.63 -3.59
C GLY A 69 -12.45 8.86 -4.19
N PRO A 70 -12.35 10.01 -3.53
CA PRO A 70 -12.92 11.27 -3.98
C PRO A 70 -12.15 11.78 -5.20
N GLU A 71 -12.71 11.57 -6.39
CA GLU A 71 -12.09 11.99 -7.65
C GLU A 71 -12.83 13.18 -8.25
N TYR A 72 -12.08 14.23 -8.53
CA TYR A 72 -12.59 15.44 -9.18
C TYR A 72 -12.34 15.35 -10.68
N ARG A 73 -13.38 15.64 -11.48
CA ARG A 73 -13.33 15.55 -12.95
C ARG A 73 -14.07 16.69 -13.60
N ILE A 74 -13.57 17.11 -14.76
CA ILE A 74 -14.32 17.96 -15.66
C ILE A 74 -15.45 17.16 -16.34
N GLY A 75 -16.45 17.86 -16.84
CA GLY A 75 -17.56 17.29 -17.61
C GLY A 75 -17.18 16.85 -19.02
N THR A 76 -18.17 16.94 -19.92
CA THR A 76 -18.01 16.56 -21.33
C THR A 76 -18.06 17.78 -22.23
N PHE A 77 -17.36 17.73 -23.36
CA PHE A 77 -17.34 18.77 -24.39
C PHE A 77 -18.26 18.44 -25.56
N GLU A 78 -18.78 19.46 -26.21
CA GLU A 78 -19.62 19.30 -27.45
C GLU A 78 -18.88 18.55 -28.55
N HIS A 79 -17.57 18.80 -28.70
CA HIS A 79 -16.73 18.20 -29.74
C HIS A 79 -15.72 17.21 -29.16
N GLU A 80 -16.08 16.52 -28.05
CA GLU A 80 -15.27 15.52 -27.34
C GLU A 80 -13.93 16.01 -26.80
N LYS A 81 -13.30 16.98 -27.43
CA LYS A 81 -12.02 17.58 -27.03
C LYS A 81 -11.91 19.04 -27.45
N ILE A 82 -11.14 19.79 -26.69
CA ILE A 82 -10.73 21.17 -26.97
C ILE A 82 -9.22 21.30 -26.83
N THR A 83 -8.65 22.37 -27.37
CA THR A 83 -7.25 22.72 -27.16
C THR A 83 -7.17 24.10 -26.52
N LEU A 84 -6.51 24.18 -25.37
CA LEU A 84 -6.24 25.43 -24.65
C LEU A 84 -4.82 25.91 -24.95
N VAL A 85 -4.64 27.22 -25.10
CA VAL A 85 -3.36 27.84 -25.34
C VAL A 85 -2.96 28.65 -24.10
N ALA A 86 -1.67 28.71 -23.77
CA ALA A 86 -1.17 29.51 -22.65
C ALA A 86 -1.56 31.00 -22.83
N GLY A 87 -2.12 31.60 -21.77
CA GLY A 87 -2.64 32.96 -21.75
C GLY A 87 -4.16 33.04 -21.99
N ASP A 88 -4.81 32.01 -22.50
CA ASP A 88 -6.27 31.98 -22.66
C ASP A 88 -6.97 32.05 -21.30
N ARG A 89 -8.22 32.53 -21.31
CA ARG A 89 -9.14 32.39 -20.18
C ARG A 89 -10.02 31.18 -20.37
N PHE A 90 -10.23 30.43 -19.28
CA PHE A 90 -11.10 29.26 -19.25
C PHE A 90 -11.87 29.19 -17.94
N VAL A 91 -13.13 28.74 -17.98
CA VAL A 91 -14.04 28.76 -16.84
C VAL A 91 -14.41 27.35 -16.43
N PHE A 92 -14.20 27.01 -15.15
CA PHE A 92 -14.79 25.82 -14.53
C PHE A 92 -16.08 26.22 -13.82
N THR A 93 -17.18 25.56 -14.12
CA THR A 93 -18.50 25.85 -13.53
C THR A 93 -19.07 24.66 -12.77
N THR A 94 -19.74 24.94 -11.65
CA THR A 94 -20.49 23.94 -10.88
C THR A 94 -21.89 23.68 -11.45
N GLU A 95 -22.31 24.47 -12.46
CA GLU A 95 -23.53 24.21 -13.21
C GLU A 95 -23.35 23.02 -14.17
N ASP A 96 -24.43 22.32 -14.42
CA ASP A 96 -24.43 21.19 -15.35
C ASP A 96 -24.58 21.67 -16.78
N VAL A 97 -23.45 21.90 -17.45
CA VAL A 97 -23.39 22.41 -18.84
C VAL A 97 -22.49 21.51 -19.67
N GLN A 98 -22.82 21.38 -20.95
CA GLN A 98 -21.91 20.83 -21.92
C GLN A 98 -20.80 21.84 -22.21
N GLY A 99 -19.55 21.40 -22.12
CA GLY A 99 -18.39 22.29 -22.27
C GLY A 99 -18.11 22.68 -23.72
N ASP A 100 -17.47 23.82 -23.85
CA ASP A 100 -17.00 24.39 -25.12
C ASP A 100 -15.55 24.89 -25.01
N GLN A 101 -15.09 25.72 -25.95
CA GLN A 101 -13.74 26.31 -25.92
C GLN A 101 -13.51 27.25 -24.74
N ASN A 102 -14.54 27.73 -24.05
CA ASN A 102 -14.45 28.77 -23.02
C ASN A 102 -14.75 28.25 -21.62
N ARG A 103 -15.55 27.18 -21.48
CA ARG A 103 -15.96 26.66 -20.17
C ARG A 103 -16.28 25.18 -20.18
N VAL A 104 -16.26 24.56 -18.98
CA VAL A 104 -16.71 23.19 -18.77
C VAL A 104 -17.28 23.01 -17.36
N SER A 105 -18.27 22.13 -17.22
CA SER A 105 -18.79 21.72 -15.91
C SER A 105 -17.77 20.91 -15.12
N VAL A 106 -17.94 20.87 -13.79
CA VAL A 106 -17.17 19.99 -12.91
C VAL A 106 -18.10 19.16 -12.03
N ASN A 107 -17.67 17.98 -11.64
CA ASN A 107 -18.47 17.09 -10.76
C ASN A 107 -18.46 17.55 -9.28
N TYR A 108 -17.60 18.47 -8.91
CA TYR A 108 -17.44 18.96 -7.52
C TYR A 108 -18.21 20.26 -7.32
N LYS A 109 -19.32 20.18 -6.58
CA LYS A 109 -20.25 21.33 -6.42
C LYS A 109 -19.72 22.42 -5.47
N ASP A 110 -18.81 22.08 -4.56
CA ASP A 110 -18.19 23.04 -3.63
C ASP A 110 -16.86 23.63 -4.15
N LEU A 111 -16.56 23.49 -5.43
CA LEU A 111 -15.32 23.96 -6.06
C LEU A 111 -14.94 25.39 -5.64
N VAL A 112 -15.87 26.34 -5.83
CA VAL A 112 -15.62 27.77 -5.60
C VAL A 112 -15.39 28.08 -4.11
N LYS A 113 -15.99 27.31 -3.20
CA LYS A 113 -15.84 27.51 -1.75
C LYS A 113 -14.44 27.15 -1.24
N ASN A 114 -13.75 26.26 -1.94
CA ASN A 114 -12.46 25.71 -1.51
C ASN A 114 -11.26 26.35 -2.23
N LEU A 115 -11.51 27.17 -3.25
CA LEU A 115 -10.46 27.85 -4.02
C LEU A 115 -10.32 29.32 -3.61
N SER A 116 -9.16 29.86 -3.90
CA SER A 116 -8.81 31.27 -3.75
C SER A 116 -8.14 31.79 -5.03
N THR A 117 -8.18 33.08 -5.27
CA THR A 117 -7.41 33.68 -6.38
C THR A 117 -5.92 33.37 -6.23
N GLY A 118 -5.30 32.97 -7.31
CA GLY A 118 -3.91 32.50 -7.37
C GLY A 118 -3.72 31.00 -7.16
N ASP A 119 -4.78 30.27 -6.81
CA ASP A 119 -4.69 28.80 -6.72
C ASP A 119 -4.53 28.17 -8.11
N ARG A 120 -3.83 27.05 -8.15
CA ARG A 120 -3.66 26.29 -9.37
C ARG A 120 -4.67 25.14 -9.46
N ILE A 121 -5.18 24.94 -10.66
CA ILE A 121 -6.00 23.82 -11.05
C ILE A 121 -5.22 23.04 -12.10
N LEU A 122 -4.94 21.78 -11.82
CA LEU A 122 -4.27 20.88 -12.75
C LEU A 122 -5.31 19.96 -13.37
N VAL A 123 -5.26 19.79 -14.69
CA VAL A 123 -6.18 18.91 -15.42
C VAL A 123 -5.39 17.89 -16.24
N ASN A 124 -5.95 16.69 -16.44
CA ASN A 124 -5.33 15.61 -17.20
C ASN A 124 -3.93 15.23 -16.65
N ASN A 125 -3.87 14.85 -15.39
CA ASN A 125 -2.64 14.48 -14.67
C ASN A 125 -1.56 15.57 -14.72
N GLY A 126 -1.97 16.83 -14.61
CA GLY A 126 -1.05 17.98 -14.58
C GLY A 126 -0.52 18.43 -15.94
N LEU A 127 -0.96 17.82 -17.03
CA LEU A 127 -0.55 18.23 -18.38
C LEU A 127 -1.08 19.60 -18.80
N VAL A 128 -2.23 20.01 -18.26
CA VAL A 128 -2.80 21.36 -18.43
C VAL A 128 -2.89 22.02 -17.07
N VAL A 129 -2.30 23.20 -16.96
CA VAL A 129 -2.23 23.97 -15.71
C VAL A 129 -2.95 25.29 -15.88
N LEU A 130 -3.87 25.57 -14.96
CA LEU A 130 -4.60 26.84 -14.93
C LEU A 130 -4.41 27.49 -13.55
N GLU A 131 -4.52 28.81 -13.50
CA GLU A 131 -4.46 29.61 -12.28
C GLU A 131 -5.76 30.41 -12.12
N VAL A 132 -6.36 30.37 -10.94
CA VAL A 132 -7.61 31.06 -10.64
C VAL A 132 -7.38 32.57 -10.63
N GLU A 133 -8.03 33.30 -11.54
CA GLU A 133 -8.03 34.78 -11.58
C GLU A 133 -9.16 35.36 -10.75
N THR A 134 -10.36 34.80 -10.86
CA THR A 134 -11.56 35.33 -10.20
C THR A 134 -12.51 34.20 -9.85
N LEU A 135 -13.12 34.28 -8.68
CA LEU A 135 -14.17 33.37 -8.23
C LEU A 135 -15.52 34.09 -8.25
N LEU A 136 -16.49 33.50 -8.90
CA LEU A 136 -17.89 33.91 -8.93
C LEU A 136 -18.72 32.93 -8.09
N GLU A 137 -20.02 33.15 -7.97
CA GLU A 137 -20.90 32.30 -7.13
C GLU A 137 -20.79 30.79 -7.49
N LYS A 138 -20.68 30.49 -8.79
CA LYS A 138 -20.66 29.11 -9.30
C LYS A 138 -19.52 28.83 -10.28
N GLU A 139 -18.64 29.77 -10.48
CA GLU A 139 -17.60 29.68 -11.51
C GLU A 139 -16.23 30.09 -10.97
N ALA A 140 -15.22 29.32 -11.39
CA ALA A 140 -13.82 29.69 -11.24
C ALA A 140 -13.29 30.11 -12.63
N VAL A 141 -13.04 31.39 -12.79
CA VAL A 141 -12.42 31.97 -13.99
C VAL A 141 -10.92 31.83 -13.86
N CYS A 142 -10.29 31.16 -14.78
CA CYS A 142 -8.88 30.81 -14.71
C CYS A 142 -8.12 31.30 -15.95
N ARG A 143 -6.83 31.57 -15.76
CA ARG A 143 -5.88 31.77 -16.84
C ARG A 143 -5.14 30.47 -17.10
N VAL A 144 -4.99 30.07 -18.35
CA VAL A 144 -4.20 28.93 -18.78
C VAL A 144 -2.71 29.29 -18.65
N ILE A 145 -1.98 28.56 -17.78
CA ILE A 145 -0.54 28.69 -17.61
C ILE A 145 0.20 27.75 -18.56
N THR A 146 -0.22 26.49 -18.57
CA THR A 146 0.29 25.48 -19.52
C THR A 146 -0.88 24.96 -20.33
N GLY A 147 -0.86 25.20 -21.62
CA GLY A 147 -1.87 24.76 -22.56
C GLY A 147 -1.75 23.29 -22.93
N GLY A 148 -2.80 22.75 -23.56
CA GLY A 148 -2.84 21.37 -24.02
C GLY A 148 -4.24 20.95 -24.44
N THR A 149 -4.36 19.71 -24.88
CA THR A 149 -5.66 19.14 -25.28
C THR A 149 -6.38 18.57 -24.07
N LEU A 150 -7.62 19.01 -23.84
CA LEU A 150 -8.55 18.43 -22.89
C LEU A 150 -9.63 17.63 -23.61
N SER A 151 -9.88 16.41 -23.16
CA SER A 151 -11.01 15.58 -23.59
C SER A 151 -11.98 15.36 -22.42
N ASN A 152 -13.09 14.69 -22.69
CA ASN A 152 -14.16 14.42 -21.73
C ASN A 152 -13.65 13.77 -20.44
N ARG A 153 -14.22 14.20 -19.31
CA ARG A 153 -14.09 13.58 -17.99
C ARG A 153 -12.64 13.42 -17.49
N LYS A 154 -11.75 14.34 -17.88
CA LYS A 154 -10.37 14.36 -17.36
C LYS A 154 -10.34 14.68 -15.88
N SER A 155 -9.38 14.07 -15.17
CA SER A 155 -9.11 14.32 -13.76
C SER A 155 -8.72 15.77 -13.49
N MET A 156 -9.09 16.26 -12.33
CA MET A 156 -8.68 17.56 -11.80
C MET A 156 -7.94 17.35 -10.47
N SER A 157 -6.93 18.13 -10.24
CA SER A 157 -6.16 18.19 -8.99
C SER A 157 -6.01 19.64 -8.52
N PHE A 158 -5.95 19.80 -7.21
CA PHE A 158 -5.91 21.12 -6.57
C PHE A 158 -4.72 21.18 -5.60
N PRO A 159 -3.49 21.41 -6.09
CA PRO A 159 -2.29 21.36 -5.27
C PRO A 159 -2.39 22.22 -4.02
N ASN A 160 -1.99 21.63 -2.88
CA ASN A 160 -2.00 22.26 -1.56
C ASN A 160 -3.42 22.67 -1.05
N LYS A 161 -4.49 22.08 -1.56
CA LYS A 161 -5.85 22.32 -1.09
C LYS A 161 -6.46 21.10 -0.44
N VAL A 162 -7.19 21.32 0.65
CA VAL A 162 -8.07 20.34 1.28
C VAL A 162 -9.47 20.58 0.78
N MET A 163 -9.99 19.66 0.00
CA MET A 163 -11.34 19.79 -0.53
C MET A 163 -12.35 19.30 0.51
N SER A 164 -13.42 20.07 0.73
CA SER A 164 -14.48 19.73 1.68
C SER A 164 -15.46 18.70 1.11
N GLY A 165 -16.06 17.88 1.98
CA GLY A 165 -17.08 16.90 1.59
C GLY A 165 -16.90 15.57 2.31
N PRO A 166 -17.84 14.62 2.16
CA PRO A 166 -17.70 13.27 2.68
C PRO A 166 -16.55 12.56 1.96
N TYR A 167 -15.78 11.78 2.71
CA TYR A 167 -14.68 11.00 2.15
C TYR A 167 -15.18 9.86 1.28
N LEU A 168 -16.20 9.12 1.74
CA LEU A 168 -16.76 7.99 1.02
C LEU A 168 -17.87 8.41 0.05
N SER A 169 -17.63 8.24 -1.25
CA SER A 169 -18.69 8.33 -2.25
C SER A 169 -19.65 7.12 -2.16
N GLU A 170 -20.86 7.25 -2.73
CA GLU A 170 -21.80 6.12 -2.80
C GLU A 170 -21.21 4.92 -3.57
N ARG A 171 -20.36 5.18 -4.55
CA ARG A 171 -19.64 4.12 -5.27
C ARG A 171 -18.62 3.44 -4.37
N ASP A 172 -17.82 4.21 -3.61
CA ASP A 172 -16.86 3.61 -2.67
C ASP A 172 -17.56 2.75 -1.63
N LYS A 173 -18.72 3.18 -1.11
CA LYS A 173 -19.53 2.38 -0.18
C LYS A 173 -19.96 1.05 -0.81
N GLN A 174 -20.41 1.04 -2.07
CA GLN A 174 -20.76 -0.19 -2.78
C GLN A 174 -19.54 -1.09 -3.01
N ASP A 175 -18.39 -0.51 -3.38
CA ASP A 175 -17.15 -1.24 -3.57
C ASP A 175 -16.65 -1.86 -2.24
N LEU A 176 -16.79 -1.14 -1.12
CA LEU A 176 -16.45 -1.64 0.22
C LEU A 176 -17.36 -2.79 0.65
N LEU A 177 -18.69 -2.67 0.44
CA LEU A 177 -19.63 -3.77 0.71
C LEU A 177 -19.28 -5.02 -0.09
N PHE A 178 -18.97 -4.85 -1.36
CA PHE A 178 -18.49 -5.95 -2.20
C PHE A 178 -17.18 -6.54 -1.66
N GLY A 179 -16.23 -5.72 -1.23
CA GLY A 179 -14.98 -6.17 -0.62
C GLY A 179 -15.20 -7.00 0.66
N ILE A 180 -16.13 -6.58 1.51
CA ILE A 180 -16.54 -7.31 2.72
C ILE A 180 -17.14 -8.67 2.34
N GLU A 181 -18.08 -8.71 1.39
CA GLU A 181 -18.69 -9.95 0.89
C GLU A 181 -17.63 -10.91 0.31
N GLN A 182 -16.64 -10.37 -0.39
CA GLN A 182 -15.59 -11.16 -1.01
C GLN A 182 -14.44 -11.53 -0.05
N ASP A 183 -14.50 -11.19 1.23
CA ASP A 183 -13.47 -11.44 2.25
C ASP A 183 -12.07 -10.96 1.80
N VAL A 184 -11.97 -9.72 1.34
CA VAL A 184 -10.66 -9.11 1.04
C VAL A 184 -9.86 -8.89 2.32
N ASP A 185 -8.53 -8.90 2.20
CA ASP A 185 -7.61 -8.80 3.34
C ASP A 185 -7.24 -7.35 3.66
N PHE A 186 -7.18 -6.49 2.62
CA PHE A 186 -6.80 -5.09 2.72
C PHE A 186 -7.73 -4.19 1.91
N ILE A 187 -7.92 -2.98 2.40
CA ILE A 187 -8.46 -1.85 1.64
C ILE A 187 -7.34 -0.81 1.50
N ALA A 188 -6.92 -0.50 0.27
CA ALA A 188 -6.10 0.64 -0.03
C ALA A 188 -7.02 1.84 -0.26
N ALA A 189 -7.07 2.74 0.70
CA ALA A 189 -7.98 3.88 0.75
C ALA A 189 -7.36 5.08 0.02
N SER A 190 -7.91 5.46 -1.14
CA SER A 190 -7.38 6.50 -2.02
C SER A 190 -7.62 7.91 -1.47
N PHE A 191 -6.68 8.82 -1.71
CA PHE A 191 -6.73 10.24 -1.38
C PHE A 191 -6.97 10.57 0.10
N VAL A 192 -6.49 9.73 1.02
CA VAL A 192 -6.55 10.03 2.45
C VAL A 192 -5.76 11.31 2.75
N SER A 193 -6.43 12.29 3.31
CA SER A 193 -5.89 13.63 3.54
C SER A 193 -5.77 13.96 5.03
N LYS A 194 -6.59 13.36 5.86
CA LYS A 194 -6.69 13.64 7.30
C LYS A 194 -7.23 12.43 8.07
N ARG A 195 -7.13 12.50 9.39
CA ARG A 195 -7.60 11.47 10.32
C ARG A 195 -9.08 11.12 10.14
N GLU A 196 -9.92 12.15 9.97
CA GLU A 196 -11.37 12.03 9.87
C GLU A 196 -11.80 11.18 8.66
N ASP A 197 -11.01 11.17 7.58
CA ASP A 197 -11.27 10.33 6.41
C ASP A 197 -11.24 8.84 6.79
N LEU A 198 -10.30 8.45 7.64
CA LEU A 198 -10.19 7.08 8.15
C LEU A 198 -11.23 6.78 9.23
N GLU A 199 -11.62 7.76 10.04
CA GLU A 199 -12.72 7.59 11.01
C GLU A 199 -14.03 7.28 10.29
N GLU A 200 -14.34 8.00 9.19
CA GLU A 200 -15.51 7.70 8.34
C GLU A 200 -15.43 6.29 7.75
N LEU A 201 -14.28 5.91 7.22
CA LEU A 201 -14.06 4.58 6.64
C LEU A 201 -14.22 3.46 7.69
N HIS A 202 -13.61 3.62 8.88
CA HIS A 202 -13.75 2.65 9.98
C HIS A 202 -15.20 2.50 10.42
N ALA A 203 -15.90 3.62 10.63
CA ALA A 203 -17.31 3.60 11.04
C ALA A 203 -18.17 2.84 10.00
N PHE A 204 -17.89 3.03 8.71
CA PHE A 204 -18.59 2.30 7.65
C PHE A 204 -18.28 0.80 7.67
N LEU A 205 -17.00 0.42 7.80
CA LEU A 205 -16.57 -0.98 7.84
C LEU A 205 -17.13 -1.70 9.07
N ASP A 206 -17.07 -1.07 10.23
CA ASP A 206 -17.58 -1.65 11.51
C ASP A 206 -19.09 -1.89 11.44
N ALA A 207 -19.84 -0.94 10.89
CA ALA A 207 -21.30 -1.05 10.73
C ALA A 207 -21.71 -2.18 9.75
N ASN A 208 -20.82 -2.59 8.85
CA ASN A 208 -21.11 -3.57 7.79
C ASN A 208 -20.32 -4.89 7.92
N GLY A 209 -19.66 -5.15 9.07
CA GLY A 209 -18.97 -6.41 9.35
C GLY A 209 -17.55 -6.50 8.75
N GLY A 210 -16.98 -5.37 8.32
CA GLY A 210 -15.65 -5.27 7.72
C GLY A 210 -14.52 -4.98 8.72
N SER A 211 -14.74 -4.98 10.03
CA SER A 211 -13.76 -4.61 11.07
C SER A 211 -12.47 -5.42 11.09
N LYS A 212 -12.45 -6.59 10.41
CA LYS A 212 -11.25 -7.44 10.29
C LYS A 212 -10.40 -7.14 9.06
N ILE A 213 -10.77 -6.17 8.22
CA ILE A 213 -10.02 -5.79 7.03
C ILE A 213 -9.01 -4.71 7.44
N ASP A 214 -7.74 -4.89 7.09
CA ASP A 214 -6.69 -3.90 7.39
C ASP A 214 -6.76 -2.73 6.37
N ILE A 215 -6.60 -1.51 6.86
CA ILE A 215 -6.61 -0.30 6.02
C ILE A 215 -5.17 0.12 5.70
N ILE A 216 -4.92 0.36 4.42
CA ILE A 216 -3.71 0.98 3.89
C ILE A 216 -4.08 2.37 3.35
N ALA A 217 -3.69 3.43 4.05
CA ALA A 217 -3.97 4.79 3.62
C ALA A 217 -3.06 5.18 2.44
N LYS A 218 -3.62 5.60 1.32
CA LYS A 218 -2.85 6.09 0.18
C LYS A 218 -2.53 7.57 0.36
N ILE A 219 -1.24 7.89 0.40
CA ILE A 219 -0.75 9.25 0.54
C ILE A 219 -0.46 9.78 -0.86
N GLU A 220 -1.37 10.62 -1.33
CA GLU A 220 -1.46 11.07 -2.72
C GLU A 220 -1.47 12.60 -2.84
N ASN A 221 -1.47 13.33 -1.72
CA ASN A 221 -1.52 14.80 -1.69
C ASN A 221 -0.73 15.37 -0.50
N ARG A 222 -0.51 16.69 -0.51
CA ARG A 222 0.21 17.43 0.53
C ARG A 222 -0.43 17.24 1.90
N SER A 223 -1.75 17.32 1.98
CA SER A 223 -2.47 17.21 3.25
C SER A 223 -2.25 15.86 3.92
N GLY A 224 -2.24 14.76 3.14
CA GLY A 224 -1.91 13.43 3.66
C GLY A 224 -0.49 13.31 4.19
N VAL A 225 0.47 14.02 3.57
CA VAL A 225 1.85 14.10 4.07
C VAL A 225 1.91 14.86 5.39
N ASP A 226 1.25 16.01 5.47
CA ASP A 226 1.30 16.90 6.64
C ASP A 226 0.57 16.28 7.85
N ASN A 227 -0.52 15.55 7.61
CA ASN A 227 -1.34 14.89 8.63
C ASN A 227 -0.95 13.42 8.93
N ILE A 228 0.22 12.99 8.48
CA ILE A 228 0.65 11.58 8.53
C ILE A 228 0.58 10.96 9.93
N ASP A 229 0.80 11.73 10.99
CA ASP A 229 0.74 11.23 12.36
C ASP A 229 -0.67 10.76 12.72
N GLY A 230 -1.68 11.59 12.51
CA GLY A 230 -3.09 11.25 12.76
C GLY A 230 -3.60 10.12 11.86
N ILE A 231 -3.14 10.08 10.60
CA ILE A 231 -3.46 9.00 9.66
C ILE A 231 -2.88 7.67 10.14
N CYS A 232 -1.61 7.65 10.56
CA CYS A 232 -0.95 6.44 11.04
C CYS A 232 -1.57 5.86 12.33
N GLU A 233 -2.29 6.65 13.13
CA GLU A 233 -2.99 6.11 14.28
C GLU A 233 -4.13 5.16 13.90
N LEU A 234 -4.78 5.40 12.75
CA LEU A 234 -5.99 4.71 12.31
C LEU A 234 -5.79 3.76 11.13
N CYS A 235 -4.57 3.48 10.68
CA CYS A 235 -4.32 2.53 9.59
C CYS A 235 -3.26 1.50 9.97
N GLU A 236 -3.22 0.37 9.30
CA GLU A 236 -2.21 -0.68 9.45
C GLU A 236 -0.99 -0.45 8.56
N GLY A 237 -1.07 0.53 7.69
CA GLY A 237 0.03 0.94 6.81
C GLY A 237 -0.36 2.05 5.85
N ILE A 238 0.61 2.52 5.09
CA ILE A 238 0.39 3.51 4.04
C ILE A 238 0.91 3.03 2.69
N MET A 239 0.38 3.62 1.63
CA MET A 239 0.92 3.50 0.27
C MET A 239 1.35 4.88 -0.23
N ILE A 240 2.60 5.02 -0.59
CA ILE A 240 3.14 6.22 -1.24
C ILE A 240 2.87 6.06 -2.74
N ALA A 241 1.78 6.66 -3.21
CA ALA A 241 1.36 6.60 -4.61
C ALA A 241 2.02 7.74 -5.39
N ARG A 242 3.26 7.51 -5.84
CA ARG A 242 4.15 8.55 -6.38
C ARG A 242 3.60 9.27 -7.61
N GLY A 243 2.85 8.54 -8.46
CA GLY A 243 2.22 9.12 -9.65
C GLY A 243 1.24 10.24 -9.30
N ASP A 244 0.30 9.98 -8.38
CA ASP A 244 -0.69 10.97 -7.94
C ASP A 244 -0.04 12.04 -7.05
N LEU A 245 0.81 11.63 -6.12
CA LEU A 245 1.53 12.55 -5.23
C LEU A 245 2.39 13.55 -6.02
N GLY A 246 3.06 13.11 -7.09
CA GLY A 246 3.90 13.97 -7.94
C GLY A 246 3.12 14.98 -8.79
N VAL A 247 1.80 14.82 -8.91
CA VAL A 247 0.89 15.83 -9.50
C VAL A 247 0.48 16.86 -8.44
N GLU A 248 0.27 16.41 -7.20
CA GLU A 248 -0.25 17.23 -6.09
C GLU A 248 0.83 18.05 -5.35
N ILE A 249 2.09 17.61 -5.39
CA ILE A 249 3.24 18.34 -4.83
C ILE A 249 4.30 18.57 -5.90
N PRO A 250 5.23 19.55 -5.71
CA PRO A 250 6.37 19.68 -6.62
C PRO A 250 7.12 18.34 -6.77
N PHE A 251 7.27 17.87 -8.00
CA PHE A 251 7.86 16.54 -8.27
C PHE A 251 9.28 16.40 -7.69
N VAL A 252 10.01 17.48 -7.52
CA VAL A 252 11.35 17.49 -6.90
C VAL A 252 11.32 17.13 -5.41
N GLU A 253 10.18 17.26 -4.74
CA GLU A 253 10.01 16.92 -3.33
C GLU A 253 9.69 15.43 -3.12
N VAL A 254 9.12 14.73 -4.13
CA VAL A 254 8.64 13.36 -4.02
C VAL A 254 9.70 12.40 -3.42
N PRO A 255 10.98 12.41 -3.84
CA PRO A 255 11.99 11.52 -3.25
C PRO A 255 12.23 11.77 -1.76
N SER A 256 12.22 13.03 -1.33
CA SER A 256 12.42 13.40 0.07
C SER A 256 11.21 13.02 0.93
N VAL A 257 10.00 13.26 0.42
CA VAL A 257 8.74 12.86 1.06
C VAL A 257 8.66 11.33 1.19
N GLN A 258 9.03 10.58 0.14
CA GLN A 258 9.12 9.12 0.18
C GLN A 258 10.01 8.64 1.34
N LYS A 259 11.23 9.15 1.44
CA LYS A 259 12.17 8.76 2.50
C LYS A 259 11.64 9.10 3.89
N TYR A 260 11.06 10.26 4.05
CA TYR A 260 10.43 10.69 5.30
C TYR A 260 9.31 9.74 5.72
N LEU A 261 8.35 9.46 4.82
CA LEU A 261 7.21 8.59 5.09
C LEU A 261 7.65 7.15 5.39
N ILE A 262 8.61 6.60 4.65
CA ILE A 262 9.16 5.26 4.89
C ILE A 262 9.79 5.19 6.29
N SER A 263 10.64 6.15 6.64
CA SER A 263 11.31 6.18 7.95
C SER A 263 10.28 6.29 9.08
N LYS A 264 9.32 7.20 8.95
CA LYS A 264 8.28 7.41 9.95
C LYS A 264 7.41 6.18 10.18
N CYS A 265 6.90 5.57 9.12
CA CYS A 265 6.06 4.36 9.22
C CYS A 265 6.83 3.19 9.82
N ARG A 266 8.10 3.01 9.46
CA ARG A 266 8.96 2.00 10.06
C ARG A 266 9.06 2.18 11.57
N LEU A 267 9.33 3.42 12.05
CA LEU A 267 9.43 3.71 13.48
C LEU A 267 8.12 3.45 14.24
N LEU A 268 6.96 3.69 13.59
CA LEU A 268 5.64 3.44 14.16
C LEU A 268 5.18 1.97 14.05
N GLY A 269 5.94 1.11 13.37
CA GLY A 269 5.55 -0.28 13.14
C GLY A 269 4.44 -0.46 12.09
N LYS A 270 4.25 0.56 11.24
CA LYS A 270 3.28 0.52 10.14
C LYS A 270 3.92 -0.02 8.87
N ARG A 271 3.13 -0.74 8.06
CA ARG A 271 3.57 -1.17 6.74
C ARG A 271 3.69 0.05 5.83
N VAL A 272 4.70 0.08 4.96
CA VAL A 272 4.84 1.13 3.96
C VAL A 272 5.07 0.52 2.60
N ILE A 273 4.26 0.93 1.63
CA ILE A 273 4.27 0.46 0.26
C ILE A 273 4.77 1.60 -0.62
N THR A 274 5.84 1.36 -1.40
CA THR A 274 6.27 2.28 -2.46
C THR A 274 5.63 1.83 -3.76
N ALA A 275 4.85 2.70 -4.38
CA ALA A 275 3.97 2.37 -5.49
C ALA A 275 4.13 3.32 -6.68
N THR A 276 3.78 2.81 -7.86
CA THR A 276 3.76 3.48 -9.17
C THR A 276 5.15 3.79 -9.73
N GLU A 277 5.30 3.76 -11.05
CA GLU A 277 6.52 4.12 -11.78
C GLU A 277 7.78 3.35 -11.32
N MET A 278 7.61 2.05 -10.96
CA MET A 278 8.74 1.25 -10.46
C MET A 278 9.53 0.59 -11.59
N LEU A 279 8.83 -0.11 -12.50
CA LEU A 279 9.39 -0.79 -13.68
C LEU A 279 8.54 -0.47 -14.92
N GLU A 280 8.09 0.78 -15.04
CA GLU A 280 7.10 1.24 -16.03
C GLU A 280 7.47 0.86 -17.47
N SER A 281 8.76 0.92 -17.83
CA SER A 281 9.23 0.51 -19.17
C SER A 281 8.95 -0.97 -19.47
N MET A 282 8.79 -1.82 -18.45
CA MET A 282 8.46 -3.24 -18.61
C MET A 282 7.00 -3.50 -19.01
N ILE A 283 6.18 -2.48 -19.10
CA ILE A 283 4.87 -2.60 -19.77
C ILE A 283 5.09 -3.05 -21.22
N TYR A 284 6.11 -2.53 -21.89
CA TYR A 284 6.38 -2.77 -23.32
C TYR A 284 7.72 -3.48 -23.59
N ASN A 285 8.64 -3.49 -22.64
CA ASN A 285 9.98 -4.03 -22.81
C ASN A 285 10.24 -5.22 -21.88
N PRO A 286 10.97 -6.26 -22.32
CA PRO A 286 11.29 -7.43 -21.49
C PRO A 286 12.33 -7.15 -20.41
N ARG A 287 12.94 -5.97 -20.40
CA ARG A 287 13.96 -5.53 -19.42
C ARG A 287 13.70 -4.08 -19.02
N PRO A 288 13.91 -3.73 -17.75
CA PRO A 288 13.76 -2.37 -17.26
C PRO A 288 14.99 -1.52 -17.64
N THR A 289 14.85 -0.23 -17.51
CA THR A 289 15.97 0.72 -17.57
C THR A 289 16.83 0.61 -16.31
N ARG A 290 18.06 1.13 -16.37
CA ARG A 290 18.96 1.19 -15.22
C ARG A 290 18.46 2.14 -14.14
N ALA A 291 17.75 3.21 -14.52
CA ALA A 291 17.13 4.14 -13.59
C ALA A 291 16.02 3.45 -12.75
N GLU A 292 15.18 2.63 -13.38
CA GLU A 292 14.15 1.86 -12.70
C GLU A 292 14.73 0.82 -11.74
N ILE A 293 15.80 0.11 -12.14
CA ILE A 293 16.50 -0.81 -11.22
C ILE A 293 17.04 -0.05 -10.01
N SER A 294 17.61 1.15 -10.21
CA SER A 294 18.11 2.00 -9.13
C SER A 294 16.98 2.48 -8.23
N ASP A 295 15.80 2.79 -8.77
CA ASP A 295 14.64 3.22 -8.02
C ASP A 295 14.09 2.09 -7.14
N VAL A 296 13.92 0.88 -7.68
CA VAL A 296 13.53 -0.31 -6.92
C VAL A 296 14.53 -0.57 -5.79
N ALA A 297 15.83 -0.53 -6.07
CA ALA A 297 16.88 -0.72 -5.07
C ALA A 297 16.82 0.37 -3.98
N ASN A 298 16.62 1.64 -4.35
CA ASN A 298 16.48 2.74 -3.40
C ASN A 298 15.27 2.56 -2.48
N ALA A 299 14.10 2.15 -2.99
CA ALA A 299 12.94 1.85 -2.18
C ALA A 299 13.21 0.76 -1.13
N VAL A 300 14.01 -0.27 -1.49
CA VAL A 300 14.45 -1.32 -0.56
C VAL A 300 15.45 -0.79 0.45
N TYR A 301 16.46 -0.01 0.03
CA TYR A 301 17.44 0.63 0.93
C TYR A 301 16.78 1.59 1.91
N ASP A 302 15.76 2.33 1.48
CA ASP A 302 15.00 3.25 2.33
C ASP A 302 14.21 2.50 3.42
N GLY A 303 13.89 1.23 3.18
CA GLY A 303 13.23 0.34 4.13
C GLY A 303 11.74 0.14 3.89
N SER A 304 11.27 0.26 2.65
CA SER A 304 9.88 -0.08 2.27
C SER A 304 9.51 -1.48 2.74
N SER A 305 8.29 -1.66 3.23
CA SER A 305 7.77 -2.99 3.59
C SER A 305 7.43 -3.78 2.35
N ALA A 306 6.89 -3.10 1.35
CA ALA A 306 6.55 -3.66 0.06
C ALA A 306 6.79 -2.66 -1.07
N ILE A 307 6.93 -3.18 -2.27
CA ILE A 307 7.02 -2.46 -3.54
C ILE A 307 5.93 -2.98 -4.47
N MET A 308 5.39 -2.12 -5.35
CA MET A 308 4.19 -2.45 -6.11
C MET A 308 4.39 -2.28 -7.62
N LEU A 309 3.93 -3.27 -8.38
CA LEU A 309 3.73 -3.23 -9.82
C LEU A 309 2.28 -2.82 -10.14
N SER A 310 2.12 -1.88 -11.05
CA SER A 310 0.83 -1.34 -11.52
C SER A 310 0.52 -1.81 -12.94
N GLY A 311 0.80 -0.98 -13.93
CA GLY A 311 0.61 -1.29 -15.35
C GLY A 311 1.42 -2.48 -15.82
N GLU A 312 2.62 -2.66 -15.28
CA GLU A 312 3.57 -3.72 -15.61
C GLU A 312 2.96 -5.12 -15.47
N SER A 313 2.17 -5.33 -14.41
CA SER A 313 1.53 -6.61 -14.13
C SER A 313 0.06 -6.66 -14.57
N ALA A 314 -0.63 -5.49 -14.68
CA ALA A 314 -2.05 -5.44 -15.02
C ALA A 314 -2.31 -5.50 -16.53
N ALA A 315 -1.51 -4.81 -17.33
CA ALA A 315 -1.71 -4.60 -18.76
C ALA A 315 -0.45 -4.81 -19.60
N GLY A 316 0.72 -4.97 -18.96
CA GLY A 316 2.00 -5.12 -19.63
C GLY A 316 2.15 -6.44 -20.39
N GLN A 317 3.08 -6.45 -21.31
CA GLN A 317 3.40 -7.65 -22.11
C GLN A 317 4.22 -8.68 -21.35
N TYR A 318 4.85 -8.30 -20.23
CA TYR A 318 5.83 -9.10 -19.49
C TYR A 318 5.51 -9.17 -17.97
N PRO A 319 4.28 -9.56 -17.56
CA PRO A 319 3.86 -9.49 -16.15
C PRO A 319 4.71 -10.39 -15.23
N VAL A 320 5.04 -11.60 -15.65
CA VAL A 320 5.83 -12.56 -14.85
C VAL A 320 7.29 -12.11 -14.74
N GLU A 321 7.86 -11.62 -15.83
CA GLU A 321 9.23 -11.11 -15.89
C GLU A 321 9.38 -9.87 -15.01
N ALA A 322 8.40 -8.97 -14.97
CA ALA A 322 8.41 -7.80 -14.10
C ALA A 322 8.45 -8.21 -12.63
N VAL A 323 7.68 -9.23 -12.21
CA VAL A 323 7.75 -9.77 -10.85
C VAL A 323 9.12 -10.37 -10.56
N LYS A 324 9.68 -11.16 -11.48
CA LYS A 324 11.02 -11.78 -11.32
C LYS A 324 12.10 -10.71 -11.14
N VAL A 325 12.14 -9.71 -12.04
CA VAL A 325 13.12 -8.61 -11.96
C VAL A 325 12.98 -7.87 -10.64
N MET A 326 11.78 -7.51 -10.24
CA MET A 326 11.54 -6.82 -8.96
C MET A 326 12.00 -7.68 -7.76
N ALA A 327 11.75 -8.99 -7.81
CA ALA A 327 12.17 -9.93 -6.77
C ALA A 327 13.70 -10.08 -6.70
N GLU A 328 14.37 -10.16 -7.84
CA GLU A 328 15.82 -10.27 -7.94
C GLU A 328 16.53 -9.01 -7.44
N VAL A 329 16.08 -7.83 -7.88
CA VAL A 329 16.63 -6.54 -7.42
C VAL A 329 16.45 -6.39 -5.91
N ALA A 330 15.25 -6.69 -5.39
CA ALA A 330 14.99 -6.61 -3.95
C ALA A 330 15.90 -7.58 -3.15
N ALA A 331 15.99 -8.83 -3.56
CA ALA A 331 16.81 -9.84 -2.88
C ALA A 331 18.31 -9.48 -2.91
N PHE A 332 18.82 -9.01 -4.05
CA PHE A 332 20.20 -8.56 -4.18
C PHE A 332 20.50 -7.36 -3.29
N THR A 333 19.62 -6.36 -3.29
CA THR A 333 19.77 -5.14 -2.46
C THR A 333 19.75 -5.47 -0.98
N GLU A 334 18.86 -6.38 -0.56
CA GLU A 334 18.80 -6.85 0.83
C GLU A 334 20.09 -7.55 1.28
N ALA A 335 20.73 -8.31 0.39
CA ALA A 335 22.00 -8.97 0.69
C ALA A 335 23.17 -7.98 0.86
N GLN A 336 23.09 -6.80 0.24
CA GLN A 336 24.07 -5.72 0.40
C GLN A 336 23.80 -4.79 1.57
N THR A 337 22.65 -4.99 2.28
CA THR A 337 22.24 -4.11 3.37
C THR A 337 22.72 -4.63 4.72
N SER A 338 23.52 -3.83 5.46
CA SER A 338 23.94 -4.13 6.82
C SER A 338 22.80 -3.94 7.82
N TYR A 339 21.81 -4.86 7.86
CA TYR A 339 20.67 -4.77 8.78
C TYR A 339 21.09 -4.79 10.25
N LYS A 340 22.15 -5.54 10.62
CA LYS A 340 22.70 -5.57 11.99
C LYS A 340 23.18 -4.18 12.41
N GLU A 341 23.96 -3.52 11.59
CA GLU A 341 24.44 -2.16 11.87
C GLU A 341 23.27 -1.17 11.97
N ARG A 342 22.34 -1.23 11.01
CA ARG A 342 21.13 -0.39 11.01
C ARG A 342 20.24 -0.60 12.24
N PHE A 343 20.20 -1.79 12.77
CA PHE A 343 19.45 -2.09 14.00
C PHE A 343 20.06 -1.35 15.20
N PHE A 344 21.39 -1.41 15.39
CA PHE A 344 22.06 -0.78 16.53
C PHE A 344 22.23 0.74 16.40
N THR A 345 22.18 1.30 15.19
CA THR A 345 22.28 2.75 14.97
C THR A 345 20.93 3.45 14.95
N ALA A 346 19.82 2.72 14.85
CA ALA A 346 18.49 3.29 14.82
C ALA A 346 17.99 3.66 16.23
N GLU A 347 17.50 4.89 16.38
CA GLU A 347 16.89 5.37 17.62
C GLU A 347 15.42 4.96 17.69
N PHE A 348 15.14 3.77 18.20
CA PHE A 348 13.77 3.32 18.43
C PHE A 348 13.22 3.86 19.74
N LYS A 349 12.02 4.46 19.67
CA LYS A 349 11.26 4.80 20.88
C LYS A 349 10.47 3.57 21.35
N ILE A 350 10.67 3.20 22.61
CA ILE A 350 9.99 2.07 23.27
C ILE A 350 8.91 2.66 24.17
N HIS A 351 7.65 2.44 23.85
CA HIS A 351 6.53 3.05 24.54
C HIS A 351 5.76 2.09 25.46
N ASN A 352 5.85 0.79 25.19
CA ASN A 352 5.06 -0.23 25.90
C ASN A 352 5.79 -1.58 25.95
N THR A 353 5.19 -2.54 26.67
CA THR A 353 5.77 -3.89 26.82
C THR A 353 5.96 -4.61 25.49
N LEU A 354 5.00 -4.49 24.56
CA LEU A 354 5.10 -5.13 23.24
C LEU A 354 6.29 -4.58 22.42
N ASP A 355 6.51 -3.27 22.49
CA ASP A 355 7.69 -2.65 21.89
C ASP A 355 8.99 -3.20 22.49
N ALA A 356 9.07 -3.24 23.82
CA ALA A 356 10.24 -3.73 24.53
C ALA A 356 10.56 -5.19 24.21
N ILE A 357 9.56 -6.07 24.26
CA ILE A 357 9.69 -7.48 23.91
C ILE A 357 10.10 -7.65 22.44
N SER A 358 9.48 -6.93 21.53
CA SER A 358 9.81 -7.03 20.11
C SER A 358 11.24 -6.58 19.81
N HIS A 359 11.70 -5.51 20.45
CA HIS A 359 13.08 -5.04 20.34
C HIS A 359 14.06 -6.07 20.96
N ALA A 360 13.79 -6.52 22.17
CA ALA A 360 14.62 -7.52 22.86
C ALA A 360 14.69 -8.84 22.09
N THR A 361 13.59 -9.26 21.43
CA THR A 361 13.56 -10.45 20.55
C THR A 361 14.55 -10.31 19.39
N CYS A 362 14.57 -9.13 18.74
CA CYS A 362 15.52 -8.86 17.64
C CYS A 362 16.97 -8.78 18.16
N SER A 363 17.21 -8.09 19.26
CA SER A 363 18.54 -8.02 19.89
C SER A 363 19.05 -9.41 20.26
N MET A 364 18.22 -10.20 20.94
CA MET A 364 18.55 -11.58 21.33
C MET A 364 18.91 -12.42 20.09
N ALA A 365 18.12 -12.33 19.02
CA ALA A 365 18.39 -13.09 17.80
C ALA A 365 19.74 -12.71 17.15
N ILE A 366 20.14 -11.45 17.23
CA ILE A 366 21.43 -10.97 16.74
C ILE A 366 22.57 -11.44 17.64
N ASP A 367 22.39 -11.36 18.98
CA ASP A 367 23.45 -11.64 19.96
C ASP A 367 23.79 -13.13 20.05
N VAL A 368 22.78 -14.01 19.86
CA VAL A 368 22.98 -15.47 19.87
C VAL A 368 23.22 -16.07 18.48
N ASP A 369 23.35 -15.23 17.45
CA ASP A 369 23.48 -15.63 16.04
C ASP A 369 22.38 -16.62 15.60
N ALA A 370 21.14 -16.31 15.95
CA ALA A 370 19.99 -17.15 15.66
C ALA A 370 19.73 -17.25 14.12
N LYS A 371 19.24 -18.38 13.64
CA LYS A 371 18.85 -18.61 12.26
C LYS A 371 17.50 -17.98 11.90
N GLY A 372 16.68 -17.70 12.91
CA GLY A 372 15.38 -17.06 12.71
C GLY A 372 14.68 -16.75 14.02
N ILE A 373 13.61 -15.99 13.89
CA ILE A 373 12.68 -15.67 14.98
C ILE A 373 11.33 -16.31 14.63
N VAL A 374 10.73 -17.02 15.60
CA VAL A 374 9.35 -17.48 15.47
C VAL A 374 8.46 -16.67 16.40
N VAL A 375 7.50 -15.98 15.83
CA VAL A 375 6.55 -15.15 16.57
C VAL A 375 5.20 -15.86 16.59
N CYS A 376 4.77 -16.29 17.77
CA CYS A 376 3.45 -16.89 17.99
C CYS A 376 2.42 -15.80 18.28
N SER A 377 1.53 -15.51 17.33
CA SER A 377 0.60 -14.40 17.44
C SER A 377 -0.72 -14.67 16.72
N VAL A 378 -1.81 -14.77 17.47
CA VAL A 378 -3.15 -14.98 16.89
C VAL A 378 -3.57 -13.82 15.97
N SER A 379 -3.31 -12.56 16.37
CA SER A 379 -3.69 -11.36 15.60
C SER A 379 -2.61 -10.88 14.63
N GLY A 380 -1.42 -11.45 14.63
CA GLY A 380 -0.29 -11.00 13.83
C GLY A 380 0.41 -9.74 14.34
N LYS A 381 -0.14 -9.03 15.35
CA LYS A 381 0.38 -7.74 15.82
C LYS A 381 1.84 -7.82 16.28
N THR A 382 2.20 -8.85 17.03
CA THR A 382 3.59 -9.03 17.48
C THR A 382 4.55 -9.23 16.31
N ALA A 383 4.17 -10.01 15.29
CA ALA A 383 5.00 -10.21 14.11
C ALA A 383 5.23 -8.89 13.33
N MET A 384 4.21 -8.05 13.25
CA MET A 384 4.36 -6.70 12.67
C MET A 384 5.30 -5.82 13.52
N MET A 385 5.20 -5.90 14.85
CA MET A 385 6.07 -5.12 15.74
C MET A 385 7.52 -5.60 15.71
N VAL A 386 7.78 -6.90 15.61
CA VAL A 386 9.14 -7.43 15.40
C VAL A 386 9.67 -7.01 14.02
N SER A 387 8.84 -7.05 12.99
CA SER A 387 9.19 -6.62 11.62
C SER A 387 9.69 -5.18 11.53
N ARG A 388 9.18 -4.25 12.35
CA ARG A 388 9.57 -2.82 12.31
C ARG A 388 11.06 -2.59 12.58
N PHE A 389 11.68 -3.47 13.35
CA PHE A 389 13.10 -3.36 13.72
C PHE A 389 14.04 -3.80 12.60
N ARG A 390 13.53 -4.39 11.51
CA ARG A 390 14.33 -4.82 10.35
C ARG A 390 15.48 -5.74 10.76
N CYS A 391 15.19 -6.72 11.64
CA CYS A 391 16.17 -7.72 12.07
C CYS A 391 16.79 -8.45 10.86
N PRO A 392 18.11 -8.76 10.89
CA PRO A 392 18.79 -9.46 9.79
C PRO A 392 18.26 -10.86 9.54
N VAL A 393 17.75 -11.56 10.56
CA VAL A 393 17.23 -12.93 10.43
C VAL A 393 15.76 -12.96 9.96
N PRO A 394 15.31 -14.05 9.32
CA PRO A 394 13.91 -14.20 8.92
C PRO A 394 12.99 -14.27 10.16
N ILE A 395 11.76 -13.78 10.00
CA ILE A 395 10.72 -13.79 11.02
C ILE A 395 9.61 -14.73 10.55
N ILE A 396 9.40 -15.84 11.24
CA ILE A 396 8.26 -16.74 10.99
C ILE A 396 7.08 -16.22 11.82
N GLY A 397 6.04 -15.74 11.15
CA GLY A 397 4.80 -15.28 11.79
C GLY A 397 3.79 -16.42 11.90
N MET A 398 3.77 -17.11 13.03
CA MET A 398 2.90 -18.26 13.27
C MET A 398 1.55 -17.80 13.81
N THR A 399 0.45 -18.23 13.16
CA THR A 399 -0.92 -17.89 13.55
C THR A 399 -1.86 -19.06 13.32
N THR A 400 -3.02 -19.04 14.01
CA THR A 400 -4.12 -19.99 13.84
C THR A 400 -5.26 -19.45 12.96
N ASP A 401 -5.22 -18.14 12.61
CA ASP A 401 -6.24 -17.47 11.81
C ASP A 401 -5.80 -17.34 10.34
N PRO A 402 -6.51 -17.97 9.38
CA PRO A 402 -6.18 -17.92 7.96
C PRO A 402 -6.18 -16.48 7.39
N LYS A 403 -7.00 -15.56 7.90
CA LYS A 403 -7.01 -14.17 7.46
C LYS A 403 -5.74 -13.44 7.92
N VAL A 404 -5.33 -13.65 9.16
CA VAL A 404 -4.07 -13.12 9.70
C VAL A 404 -2.87 -13.69 8.95
N TRP A 405 -2.90 -15.00 8.63
CA TRP A 405 -1.87 -15.64 7.81
C TRP A 405 -1.67 -14.92 6.48
N ARG A 406 -2.74 -14.59 5.77
CA ARG A 406 -2.67 -13.82 4.52
C ARG A 406 -2.19 -12.38 4.76
N LYS A 407 -2.70 -11.69 5.79
CA LYS A 407 -2.32 -10.30 6.09
C LYS A 407 -0.85 -10.15 6.46
N LEU A 408 -0.26 -11.13 7.11
CA LEU A 408 1.17 -11.14 7.43
C LEU A 408 2.06 -11.19 6.18
N ALA A 409 1.56 -11.65 5.03
CA ALA A 409 2.28 -11.65 3.77
C ALA A 409 2.69 -10.25 3.28
N LEU A 410 2.08 -9.17 3.79
CA LEU A 410 2.46 -7.78 3.51
C LEU A 410 3.51 -7.22 4.50
N SER A 411 3.88 -7.95 5.54
CA SER A 411 4.81 -7.48 6.56
C SER A 411 6.26 -7.81 6.19
N TRP A 412 7.14 -6.81 6.22
CA TRP A 412 8.55 -6.97 5.85
C TRP A 412 9.24 -8.06 6.67
N GLY A 413 9.97 -8.93 6.01
CA GLY A 413 10.75 -10.01 6.64
C GLY A 413 9.92 -11.10 7.32
N VAL A 414 8.58 -10.98 7.32
CA VAL A 414 7.69 -11.98 7.91
C VAL A 414 7.32 -13.04 6.87
N TYR A 415 7.49 -14.30 7.25
CA TYR A 415 7.07 -15.48 6.51
C TYR A 415 5.92 -16.11 7.30
N PRO A 416 4.68 -15.96 6.83
CA PRO A 416 3.52 -16.46 7.54
C PRO A 416 3.47 -17.99 7.55
N ALA A 417 3.15 -18.56 8.72
CA ALA A 417 2.94 -19.99 8.89
C ALA A 417 1.63 -20.26 9.65
N MET A 418 0.88 -21.27 9.19
CA MET A 418 -0.29 -21.75 9.91
C MET A 418 0.12 -22.73 11.00
N SER A 419 -0.61 -22.71 12.10
CA SER A 419 -0.45 -23.66 13.20
C SER A 419 -1.81 -24.10 13.73
N ASP A 420 -1.82 -25.23 14.42
CA ASP A 420 -2.97 -25.69 15.20
C ASP A 420 -3.19 -24.76 16.41
N GLU A 421 -4.34 -24.87 17.06
CA GLU A 421 -4.66 -24.09 18.25
C GLU A 421 -3.68 -24.39 19.39
N PHE A 422 -3.32 -23.33 20.12
CA PHE A 422 -2.43 -23.42 21.28
C PHE A 422 -3.26 -23.72 22.54
N THR A 423 -3.00 -24.85 23.19
CA THR A 423 -3.65 -25.23 24.44
C THR A 423 -2.86 -24.86 25.69
N SER A 424 -1.55 -24.71 25.55
CA SER A 424 -0.63 -24.22 26.58
C SER A 424 0.57 -23.52 25.96
N MET A 425 1.35 -22.77 26.75
CA MET A 425 2.59 -22.14 26.27
C MET A 425 3.62 -23.19 25.81
N ASP A 426 3.70 -24.32 26.48
CA ASP A 426 4.61 -25.41 26.10
C ASP A 426 4.22 -26.01 24.76
N VAL A 427 2.94 -26.24 24.53
CA VAL A 427 2.42 -26.71 23.23
C VAL A 427 2.67 -25.67 22.14
N MET A 428 2.46 -24.38 22.43
CA MET A 428 2.76 -23.29 21.50
C MET A 428 4.23 -23.28 21.09
N PHE A 429 5.16 -23.38 22.03
CA PHE A 429 6.58 -23.41 21.72
C PHE A 429 7.02 -24.71 21.03
N TYR A 430 6.40 -25.84 21.35
CA TYR A 430 6.61 -27.08 20.62
C TYR A 430 6.23 -26.92 19.13
N HIS A 431 5.07 -26.35 18.85
CA HIS A 431 4.65 -26.06 17.46
C HIS A 431 5.60 -25.03 16.80
N ALA A 432 6.06 -24.03 17.54
CA ALA A 432 7.00 -23.04 17.01
C ALA A 432 8.33 -23.66 16.56
N ILE A 433 8.86 -24.62 17.33
CA ILE A 433 10.08 -25.36 16.96
C ILE A 433 9.84 -26.22 15.71
N ARG A 434 8.69 -26.91 15.65
CA ARG A 434 8.31 -27.70 14.46
C ARG A 434 8.26 -26.82 13.22
N VAL A 435 7.55 -25.70 13.28
CA VAL A 435 7.42 -24.75 12.17
C VAL A 435 8.79 -24.13 11.80
N ALA A 436 9.65 -23.86 12.78
CA ALA A 436 11.01 -23.41 12.50
C ALA A 436 11.79 -24.43 11.65
N LYS A 437 11.71 -25.72 12.00
CA LYS A 437 12.36 -26.81 11.25
C LYS A 437 11.79 -27.00 9.84
N GLU A 438 10.52 -26.71 9.64
CA GLU A 438 9.86 -26.80 8.33
C GLU A 438 10.20 -25.60 7.43
N CYS A 439 10.37 -24.40 8.02
CA CYS A 439 10.54 -23.15 7.27
C CYS A 439 11.99 -22.70 7.10
N LEU A 440 12.90 -23.15 7.97
CA LEU A 440 14.30 -22.73 7.99
C LEU A 440 15.20 -23.94 7.74
N ASP A 441 16.33 -23.69 7.06
CA ASP A 441 17.39 -24.69 6.89
C ASP A 441 18.23 -24.72 8.18
N LEU A 442 17.89 -25.63 9.11
CA LEU A 442 18.46 -25.73 10.45
C LEU A 442 19.33 -26.97 10.57
N SER A 443 20.50 -26.78 11.15
CA SER A 443 21.45 -27.82 11.51
C SER A 443 21.47 -28.05 13.03
N PRO A 444 22.00 -29.17 13.55
CA PRO A 444 22.22 -29.36 14.96
C PRO A 444 23.07 -28.22 15.57
N CYS A 445 22.70 -27.74 16.75
CA CYS A 445 23.26 -26.60 17.45
C CYS A 445 22.90 -25.21 16.87
N ASP A 446 22.11 -25.12 15.80
CA ASP A 446 21.52 -23.84 15.38
C ASP A 446 20.53 -23.35 16.43
N ARG A 447 20.44 -22.03 16.58
CA ARG A 447 19.53 -21.39 17.54
C ARG A 447 18.39 -20.68 16.84
N VAL A 448 17.22 -20.73 17.46
CA VAL A 448 16.05 -19.95 17.08
C VAL A 448 15.52 -19.19 18.27
N VAL A 449 15.02 -18.00 18.05
CA VAL A 449 14.37 -17.19 19.10
C VAL A 449 12.86 -17.29 18.93
N LEU A 450 12.19 -17.70 20.00
CA LEU A 450 10.74 -17.85 20.05
C LEU A 450 10.16 -16.71 20.88
N THR A 451 9.05 -16.12 20.44
CA THR A 451 8.34 -15.12 21.24
C THR A 451 6.83 -15.35 21.16
N GLY A 452 6.16 -15.14 22.28
CA GLY A 452 4.71 -15.34 22.38
C GLY A 452 4.17 -14.79 23.70
N GLY A 453 2.91 -15.03 23.94
CA GLY A 453 2.23 -14.59 25.16
C GLY A 453 1.24 -15.64 25.67
N PRO A 454 0.60 -15.40 26.83
CA PRO A 454 -0.37 -16.31 27.42
C PRO A 454 -1.56 -16.54 26.49
N ILE A 455 -2.01 -17.78 26.40
CA ILE A 455 -3.03 -18.26 25.46
C ILE A 455 -4.41 -17.66 25.72
N ASN A 456 -4.71 -17.36 26.96
CA ASN A 456 -5.99 -16.74 27.39
C ASN A 456 -5.92 -15.21 27.41
N GLY A 457 -4.94 -14.63 26.72
CA GLY A 457 -4.65 -13.20 26.74
C GLY A 457 -5.43 -12.42 25.67
N LYS A 458 -5.56 -11.12 25.91
CA LYS A 458 -5.98 -10.15 24.90
C LYS A 458 -4.86 -10.04 23.84
N SER A 459 -5.23 -9.74 22.59
CA SER A 459 -4.27 -9.45 21.53
C SER A 459 -3.24 -8.40 21.98
N GLY A 460 -1.95 -8.66 21.71
CA GLY A 460 -0.86 -7.75 22.10
C GLY A 460 -0.24 -8.04 23.47
N ASN A 461 -0.59 -9.13 24.14
CA ASN A 461 -0.04 -9.55 25.45
C ASN A 461 1.24 -10.40 25.35
N THR A 462 1.98 -10.31 24.29
CA THR A 462 3.28 -10.97 24.13
C THR A 462 4.23 -10.47 25.20
N ASN A 463 4.75 -11.39 26.04
CA ASN A 463 5.56 -11.08 27.21
C ASN A 463 6.71 -12.07 27.46
N THR A 464 6.93 -13.02 26.54
CA THR A 464 7.91 -14.09 26.72
C THR A 464 8.84 -14.18 25.52
N ILE A 465 10.14 -14.35 25.79
CA ILE A 465 11.16 -14.67 24.81
C ILE A 465 11.86 -15.95 25.29
N LYS A 466 12.07 -16.90 24.38
CA LYS A 466 12.79 -18.15 24.61
C LYS A 466 13.83 -18.34 23.52
N VAL A 467 15.05 -18.74 23.88
CA VAL A 467 16.05 -19.22 22.93
C VAL A 467 16.00 -20.75 22.96
N GLU A 468 15.98 -21.36 21.79
CA GLU A 468 16.00 -22.82 21.65
C GLU A 468 17.15 -23.23 20.75
N GLU A 469 17.91 -24.23 21.16
CA GLU A 469 18.93 -24.90 20.34
C GLU A 469 18.32 -26.16 19.71
N ILE A 470 18.55 -26.36 18.39
CA ILE A 470 17.85 -27.36 17.58
C ILE A 470 18.55 -28.73 17.61
#